data_53b730c9e23a3b599999f3f124a32e11
#
_entry.id   53b730c9e23a3b599999f3f124a32e11
#
_cell.length_a   1.000
_cell.length_b   1.000
_cell.length_c   1.000
_cell.angle_alpha   90.00
_cell.angle_beta   90.00
_cell.angle_gamma   90.00
#
_symmetry.space_group_name_H-M   'P 1'
#
loop_
_entity.id
_entity.type
_entity.pdbx_description
1 polymer ?
#
loop_
_entity_poly.entity_id
_entity_poly.type
_entity_poly.pdbx_seq_one_letter_code
_entity_poly.pdbx_strand_id
1 'polypeptide(L)'
;VIDADDAWHTDHSFKTHPANCTILYSLKKPSQGGVTDFTNMYAAYDALSDDMKARIANLRGRHSISKLKNKRVQISGAREDAVEFYKRQEKAIPDVDHPLVRTHPVTGRKSLYCSPRFTVGIVGLDEDEGDALLDELIAHSIKPEFRYSHHWRDSDVVMWDNRCVNHRATGGYEY
;
A
#
# COMPACT_ATOMS: atom_id res chain seq x y z
N VAL A 1 1.26 3.20 15.11
CA VAL A 1 2.32 3.31 14.10
C VAL A 1 2.78 1.89 13.79
N ILE A 2 2.83 1.52 12.53
CA ILE A 2 3.12 0.16 12.04
C ILE A 2 4.56 0.16 11.53
N ASP A 3 5.31 -0.95 11.72
CA ASP A 3 6.60 -1.13 11.07
C ASP A 3 6.44 -0.99 9.56
N ALA A 4 7.35 -0.26 8.92
CA ALA A 4 7.23 0.01 7.49
C ALA A 4 7.29 -1.27 6.64
N ASP A 5 7.96 -2.30 7.11
CA ASP A 5 8.10 -3.56 6.37
C ASP A 5 6.86 -4.44 6.49
N ASP A 6 6.06 -4.25 7.57
CA ASP A 6 4.77 -4.91 7.80
C ASP A 6 3.58 -4.07 7.33
N ALA A 7 3.82 -2.86 6.79
CA ALA A 7 2.76 -1.97 6.37
C ALA A 7 2.14 -2.40 5.04
N TRP A 8 0.80 -2.35 4.96
CA TRP A 8 0.07 -2.58 3.72
C TRP A 8 0.52 -1.65 2.60
N HIS A 9 0.73 -2.20 1.41
CA HIS A 9 1.15 -1.45 0.23
C HIS A 9 0.79 -2.16 -1.08
N THR A 10 0.87 -1.41 -2.16
CA THR A 10 1.01 -1.93 -3.51
C THR A 10 2.39 -1.57 -4.04
N ASP A 11 3.00 -2.46 -4.82
CA ASP A 11 4.38 -2.30 -5.24
C ASP A 11 4.57 -1.11 -6.18
N HIS A 12 5.64 -0.37 -5.91
CA HIS A 12 6.12 0.73 -6.75
C HIS A 12 5.12 1.88 -6.96
N SER A 13 4.10 2.05 -6.10
CA SER A 13 3.14 3.16 -6.23
C SER A 13 3.80 4.54 -6.14
N PHE A 14 5.02 4.64 -5.61
CA PHE A 14 5.85 5.84 -5.60
C PHE A 14 6.54 6.14 -6.94
N LYS A 15 6.28 5.37 -7.99
CA LYS A 15 6.80 5.62 -9.36
C LYS A 15 5.71 6.18 -10.26
N THR A 16 6.10 6.99 -11.24
CA THR A 16 5.20 7.51 -12.28
C THR A 16 4.50 6.38 -13.03
N HIS A 17 5.21 5.27 -13.25
CA HIS A 17 4.68 4.04 -13.85
C HIS A 17 4.84 2.89 -12.84
N PRO A 18 3.84 2.64 -11.98
CA PRO A 18 3.85 1.55 -11.03
C PRO A 18 3.89 0.18 -11.72
N ALA A 19 4.39 -0.84 -11.00
CA ALA A 19 4.33 -2.21 -11.48
C ALA A 19 2.87 -2.67 -11.66
N ASN A 20 2.58 -3.34 -12.78
CA ASN A 20 1.24 -3.89 -13.01
C ASN A 20 0.97 -5.10 -12.13
N CYS A 21 1.94 -6.01 -12.02
CA CYS A 21 1.83 -7.21 -11.21
C CYS A 21 3.16 -7.53 -10.54
N THR A 22 3.09 -8.32 -9.49
CA THR A 22 4.25 -8.93 -8.83
C THR A 22 4.05 -10.43 -8.80
N ILE A 23 5.14 -11.17 -8.98
CA ILE A 23 5.18 -12.63 -8.90
C ILE A 23 6.24 -13.02 -7.89
N LEU A 24 5.88 -13.82 -6.91
CA LEU A 24 6.80 -14.43 -5.97
C LEU A 24 6.80 -15.95 -6.13
N TYR A 25 7.99 -16.53 -6.07
CA TYR A 25 8.21 -17.98 -6.03
C TYR A 25 8.83 -18.37 -4.70
N SER A 26 8.19 -19.28 -3.97
CA SER A 26 8.69 -19.81 -2.70
C SER A 26 9.70 -20.92 -2.93
N LEU A 27 10.96 -20.67 -2.63
CA LEU A 27 12.00 -21.71 -2.64
C LEU A 27 11.86 -22.64 -1.43
N LYS A 28 11.65 -22.04 -0.24
CA LYS A 28 11.45 -22.73 1.02
C LYS A 28 10.62 -21.86 1.94
N LYS A 29 9.58 -22.42 2.53
CA LYS A 29 8.78 -21.72 3.54
C LYS A 29 9.45 -21.79 4.91
N PRO A 30 9.26 -20.79 5.80
CA PRO A 30 9.62 -20.91 7.21
C PRO A 30 8.78 -21.98 7.90
N SER A 31 9.27 -22.50 9.03
CA SER A 31 8.53 -23.47 9.85
C SER A 31 7.29 -22.86 10.47
N GLN A 32 7.37 -21.58 10.87
CA GLN A 32 6.27 -20.77 11.40
C GLN A 32 6.29 -19.37 10.80
N GLY A 33 5.13 -18.70 10.80
CA GLY A 33 4.98 -17.34 10.31
C GLY A 33 5.05 -17.21 8.79
N GLY A 34 5.43 -16.03 8.32
CA GLY A 34 5.68 -15.75 6.91
C GLY A 34 4.42 -15.74 6.04
N VAL A 35 3.25 -15.47 6.61
CA VAL A 35 2.00 -15.31 5.83
C VAL A 35 2.06 -14.01 5.05
N THR A 36 1.55 -14.00 3.82
CA THR A 36 1.30 -12.76 3.07
C THR A 36 -0.20 -12.49 3.04
N ASP A 37 -0.58 -11.35 3.60
CA ASP A 37 -1.96 -10.86 3.55
C ASP A 37 -2.15 -10.00 2.31
N PHE A 38 -3.31 -10.16 1.68
CA PHE A 38 -3.78 -9.36 0.55
C PHE A 38 -5.11 -8.69 0.88
N THR A 39 -5.36 -7.49 0.37
CA THR A 39 -6.68 -6.86 0.44
C THR A 39 -7.18 -6.46 -0.94
N ASN A 40 -8.47 -6.74 -1.19
CA ASN A 40 -9.14 -6.48 -2.45
C ASN A 40 -9.62 -5.03 -2.51
N MET A 41 -8.87 -4.18 -3.22
CA MET A 41 -9.16 -2.75 -3.32
C MET A 41 -10.37 -2.43 -4.22
N TYR A 42 -10.83 -3.37 -5.07
CA TYR A 42 -12.13 -3.27 -5.75
C TYR A 42 -13.27 -3.40 -4.74
N ALA A 43 -13.26 -4.47 -3.93
CA ALA A 43 -14.30 -4.70 -2.93
C ALA A 43 -14.34 -3.55 -1.90
N ALA A 44 -13.17 -3.06 -1.50
CA ALA A 44 -13.07 -1.90 -0.63
C ALA A 44 -13.71 -0.65 -1.25
N TYR A 45 -13.47 -0.37 -2.55
CA TYR A 45 -14.13 0.74 -3.24
C TYR A 45 -15.64 0.52 -3.38
N ASP A 46 -16.06 -0.67 -3.79
CA ASP A 46 -17.47 -0.99 -4.01
C ASP A 46 -18.31 -0.82 -2.73
N ALA A 47 -17.72 -1.12 -1.56
CA ALA A 47 -18.36 -1.01 -0.24
C ALA A 47 -18.38 0.41 0.37
N LEU A 48 -17.75 1.42 -0.25
CA LEU A 48 -17.90 2.80 0.19
C LEU A 48 -19.31 3.32 -0.04
N SER A 49 -19.74 4.27 0.79
CA SER A 49 -20.99 5.01 0.54
C SER A 49 -20.90 5.84 -0.75
N ASP A 50 -22.03 6.17 -1.33
CA ASP A 50 -22.07 7.00 -2.54
C ASP A 50 -21.51 8.41 -2.28
N ASP A 51 -21.74 8.97 -1.08
CA ASP A 51 -21.17 10.24 -0.66
C ASP A 51 -19.63 10.18 -0.60
N MET A 52 -19.07 9.11 -0.03
CA MET A 52 -17.61 8.93 0.00
C MET A 52 -17.05 8.73 -1.41
N LYS A 53 -17.69 7.92 -2.25
CA LYS A 53 -17.30 7.74 -3.65
C LYS A 53 -17.30 9.08 -4.42
N ALA A 54 -18.32 9.91 -4.22
CA ALA A 54 -18.40 11.24 -4.81
C ALA A 54 -17.28 12.16 -4.30
N ARG A 55 -17.04 12.16 -2.98
CA ARG A 55 -16.00 12.97 -2.34
C ARG A 55 -14.61 12.69 -2.90
N ILE A 56 -14.25 11.42 -3.10
CA ILE A 56 -12.90 11.03 -3.51
C ILE A 56 -12.71 10.88 -5.03
N ALA A 57 -13.77 11.00 -5.83
CA ALA A 57 -13.75 10.66 -7.26
C ALA A 57 -12.64 11.35 -8.07
N ASN A 58 -12.33 12.62 -7.72
CA ASN A 58 -11.34 13.43 -8.42
C ASN A 58 -10.08 13.73 -7.59
N LEU A 59 -9.99 13.19 -6.37
CA LEU A 59 -8.85 13.41 -5.51
C LEU A 59 -7.66 12.55 -5.94
N ARG A 60 -6.47 13.06 -5.63
CA ARG A 60 -5.19 12.37 -5.91
C ARG A 60 -4.42 12.18 -4.60
N GLY A 61 -3.91 10.98 -4.40
CA GLY A 61 -2.98 10.68 -3.32
C GLY A 61 -1.55 10.99 -3.75
N ARG A 62 -0.78 11.64 -2.89
CA ARG A 62 0.67 11.82 -3.06
C ARG A 62 1.38 10.59 -2.54
N HIS A 63 2.18 9.97 -3.39
CA HIS A 63 2.96 8.78 -3.07
C HIS A 63 4.44 9.12 -2.99
N SER A 64 5.09 8.66 -1.92
CA SER A 64 6.52 8.87 -1.67
C SER A 64 7.20 7.56 -1.28
N ILE A 65 8.45 7.38 -1.74
CA ILE A 65 9.32 6.32 -1.24
C ILE A 65 9.89 6.67 0.14
N SER A 66 9.92 7.96 0.48
CA SER A 66 10.52 8.43 1.72
C SER A 66 9.67 8.09 2.93
N LYS A 67 10.18 7.20 3.76
CA LYS A 67 9.57 6.88 5.06
C LYS A 67 9.57 8.09 6.02
N LEU A 68 10.45 9.08 5.80
CA LEU A 68 10.55 10.29 6.63
C LEU A 68 9.31 11.20 6.48
N LYS A 69 8.63 11.15 5.34
CA LYS A 69 7.41 11.92 5.07
C LYS A 69 6.14 11.23 5.55
N ASN A 70 6.25 9.98 6.00
CA ASN A 70 5.07 9.17 6.28
C ASN A 70 4.83 9.04 7.78
N LYS A 71 3.81 9.72 8.28
CA LYS A 71 3.40 9.69 9.70
C LYS A 71 2.82 8.34 10.14
N ARG A 72 2.43 7.47 9.19
CA ARG A 72 1.72 6.19 9.43
C ARG A 72 2.63 5.01 9.65
N VAL A 73 3.91 5.14 9.30
CA VAL A 73 4.88 4.06 9.43
C VAL A 73 6.07 4.48 10.30
N GLN A 74 6.57 3.53 11.08
CA GLN A 74 7.82 3.69 11.82
C GLN A 74 8.99 3.12 11.03
N ILE A 75 10.15 3.75 11.20
CA ILE A 75 11.43 3.17 10.82
C ILE A 75 11.94 2.42 12.04
N SER A 76 11.67 1.10 12.11
CA SER A 76 12.15 0.26 13.21
C SER A 76 13.64 0.00 13.04
N GLY A 77 14.36 0.03 14.16
CA GLY A 77 15.80 -0.25 14.17
C GLY A 77 16.64 0.72 13.32
N ALA A 78 16.19 1.97 13.18
CA ALA A 78 16.88 2.97 12.37
C ALA A 78 18.34 3.10 12.80
N ARG A 79 19.24 2.59 11.99
CA ARG A 79 20.66 2.93 12.04
C ARG A 79 20.79 4.43 11.81
N GLU A 80 21.84 5.06 12.35
CA GLU A 80 22.11 6.50 12.10
C GLU A 80 22.18 6.83 10.59
N ASP A 81 22.55 5.85 9.77
CA ASP A 81 22.62 5.95 8.31
C ASP A 81 21.25 5.84 7.59
N ALA A 82 20.20 5.36 8.27
CA ALA A 82 18.88 5.19 7.65
C ALA A 82 18.24 6.52 7.24
N VAL A 83 18.37 7.56 8.06
CA VAL A 83 17.88 8.90 7.73
C VAL A 83 18.57 9.45 6.49
N GLU A 84 19.88 9.31 6.40
CA GLU A 84 20.68 9.74 5.25
C GLU A 84 20.33 8.93 3.99
N PHE A 85 20.10 7.63 4.14
CA PHE A 85 19.64 6.77 3.07
C PHE A 85 18.30 7.23 2.51
N TYR A 86 17.29 7.51 3.37
CA TYR A 86 15.98 7.99 2.92
C TYR A 86 16.03 9.38 2.31
N LYS A 87 16.86 10.30 2.82
CA LYS A 87 17.09 11.61 2.18
C LYS A 87 17.68 11.48 0.78
N ARG A 88 18.61 10.54 0.57
CA ARG A 88 19.16 10.26 -0.77
C ARG A 88 18.10 9.68 -1.71
N GLN A 89 17.27 8.77 -1.23
CA GLN A 89 16.15 8.22 -2.02
C GLN A 89 15.15 9.30 -2.42
N GLU A 90 14.79 10.17 -1.48
CA GLU A 90 13.86 11.28 -1.72
C GLU A 90 14.36 12.24 -2.80
N LYS A 91 15.68 12.52 -2.81
CA LYS A 91 16.30 13.34 -3.85
C LYS A 91 16.35 12.64 -5.22
N ALA A 92 16.52 11.32 -5.22
CA ALA A 92 16.64 10.53 -6.45
C ALA A 92 15.28 10.17 -7.06
N ILE A 93 14.24 10.03 -6.25
CA ILE A 93 12.90 9.59 -6.65
C ILE A 93 11.90 10.61 -6.11
N PRO A 94 11.49 11.59 -6.92
CA PRO A 94 10.50 12.59 -6.51
C PRO A 94 9.13 11.96 -6.25
N ASP A 95 8.36 12.59 -5.35
CA ASP A 95 6.98 12.18 -5.08
C ASP A 95 6.13 12.23 -6.36
N VAL A 96 5.16 11.34 -6.44
CA VAL A 96 4.22 11.28 -7.56
C VAL A 96 2.78 11.28 -7.06
N ASP A 97 1.88 11.84 -7.86
CA ASP A 97 0.47 11.89 -7.54
C ASP A 97 -0.31 10.89 -8.40
N HIS A 98 -1.09 10.01 -7.76
CA HIS A 98 -1.99 9.06 -8.42
C HIS A 98 -3.44 9.32 -8.04
N PRO A 99 -4.43 9.01 -8.91
CA PRO A 99 -5.83 9.05 -8.53
C PRO A 99 -6.10 8.17 -7.29
N LEU A 100 -6.86 8.67 -6.30
CA LEU A 100 -7.33 7.84 -5.18
C LEU A 100 -8.31 6.75 -5.64
N VAL A 101 -9.07 7.03 -6.70
CA VAL A 101 -9.94 6.08 -7.39
C VAL A 101 -9.33 5.77 -8.75
N ARG A 102 -8.80 4.57 -8.90
CA ARG A 102 -8.17 4.12 -10.13
C ARG A 102 -9.11 3.22 -10.92
N THR A 103 -9.32 3.53 -12.21
CA THR A 103 -10.02 2.63 -13.12
C THR A 103 -9.02 1.63 -13.70
N HIS A 104 -9.30 0.35 -13.52
CA HIS A 104 -8.43 -0.71 -14.04
C HIS A 104 -8.52 -0.78 -15.57
N PRO A 105 -7.39 -0.71 -16.31
CA PRO A 105 -7.42 -0.53 -17.76
C PRO A 105 -7.95 -1.73 -18.55
N VAL A 106 -8.00 -2.92 -17.92
CA VAL A 106 -8.48 -4.14 -18.59
C VAL A 106 -9.93 -4.44 -18.20
N THR A 107 -10.26 -4.33 -16.89
CA THR A 107 -11.59 -4.72 -16.40
C THR A 107 -12.60 -3.58 -16.36
N GLY A 108 -12.15 -2.32 -16.43
CA GLY A 108 -12.99 -1.14 -16.26
C GLY A 108 -13.46 -0.89 -14.81
N ARG A 109 -13.16 -1.81 -13.87
CA ARG A 109 -13.57 -1.67 -12.48
C ARG A 109 -12.78 -0.58 -11.78
N LYS A 110 -13.43 0.09 -10.83
CA LYS A 110 -12.80 1.09 -9.96
C LYS A 110 -12.23 0.42 -8.72
N SER A 111 -11.06 0.86 -8.28
CA SER A 111 -10.40 0.43 -7.04
C SER A 111 -9.91 1.63 -6.25
N LEU A 112 -9.85 1.51 -4.93
CA LEU A 112 -9.07 2.43 -4.12
C LEU A 112 -7.58 2.25 -4.42
N TYR A 113 -6.85 3.38 -4.47
CA TYR A 113 -5.41 3.38 -4.74
C TYR A 113 -4.67 4.24 -3.72
N CYS A 114 -4.64 3.77 -2.49
CA CYS A 114 -3.90 4.35 -1.37
C CYS A 114 -3.37 3.24 -0.46
N SER A 115 -2.33 3.53 0.29
CA SER A 115 -1.75 2.58 1.23
C SER A 115 -1.05 3.29 2.39
N PRO A 116 -0.97 2.69 3.58
CA PRO A 116 -0.27 3.31 4.70
C PRO A 116 1.23 3.46 4.47
N ARG A 117 1.84 2.62 3.62
CA ARG A 117 3.29 2.64 3.39
C ARG A 117 3.76 3.78 2.48
N PHE A 118 3.03 4.06 1.41
CA PHE A 118 3.52 4.97 0.36
C PHE A 118 2.66 6.21 0.17
N THR A 119 1.38 6.22 0.57
CA THR A 119 0.55 7.41 0.42
C THR A 119 0.76 8.35 1.61
N VAL A 120 1.30 9.54 1.35
CA VAL A 120 1.75 10.47 2.38
C VAL A 120 0.82 11.67 2.55
N GLY A 121 -0.16 11.85 1.67
CA GLY A 121 -1.13 12.95 1.75
C GLY A 121 -2.09 12.95 0.58
N ILE A 122 -3.04 13.89 0.59
CA ILE A 122 -4.02 14.11 -0.49
C ILE A 122 -3.78 15.50 -1.09
N VAL A 123 -3.63 15.53 -2.41
CA VAL A 123 -3.35 16.77 -3.15
C VAL A 123 -4.56 17.69 -3.13
N GLY A 124 -4.34 18.94 -2.76
CA GLY A 124 -5.36 19.99 -2.78
C GLY A 124 -6.20 20.12 -1.52
N LEU A 125 -6.01 19.22 -0.53
CA LEU A 125 -6.55 19.38 0.81
C LEU A 125 -5.48 19.94 1.76
N ASP A 126 -5.90 20.58 2.86
CA ASP A 126 -4.98 20.88 3.94
C ASP A 126 -4.50 19.58 4.59
N GLU A 127 -3.42 19.68 5.38
CA GLU A 127 -2.73 18.48 5.90
C GLU A 127 -3.64 17.68 6.85
N ASP A 128 -4.37 18.34 7.75
CA ASP A 128 -5.19 17.68 8.76
C ASP A 128 -6.42 17.02 8.11
N GLU A 129 -7.08 17.69 7.17
CA GLU A 129 -8.21 17.13 6.42
C GLU A 129 -7.75 15.95 5.54
N GLY A 130 -6.63 16.13 4.83
CA GLY A 130 -6.06 15.10 3.97
C GLY A 130 -5.64 13.86 4.75
N ASP A 131 -5.02 14.04 5.92
CA ASP A 131 -4.61 12.95 6.80
C ASP A 131 -5.82 12.20 7.37
N ALA A 132 -6.85 12.93 7.86
CA ALA A 132 -8.05 12.31 8.40
C ALA A 132 -8.79 11.47 7.34
N LEU A 133 -8.97 12.01 6.13
CA LEU A 133 -9.59 11.28 5.03
C LEU A 133 -8.77 10.06 4.61
N LEU A 134 -7.45 10.21 4.52
CA LEU A 134 -6.58 9.09 4.15
C LEU A 134 -6.58 7.98 5.19
N ASP A 135 -6.60 8.33 6.48
CA ASP A 135 -6.68 7.36 7.58
C ASP A 135 -8.02 6.59 7.56
N GLU A 136 -9.13 7.29 7.27
CA GLU A 136 -10.45 6.67 7.10
C GLU A 136 -10.44 5.66 5.94
N LEU A 137 -9.94 6.05 4.76
CA LEU A 137 -9.87 5.20 3.58
C LEU A 137 -8.96 3.98 3.79
N ILE A 138 -7.81 4.16 4.44
CA ILE A 138 -6.89 3.08 4.77
C ILE A 138 -7.54 2.11 5.75
N ALA A 139 -8.11 2.60 6.86
CA ALA A 139 -8.79 1.76 7.84
C ALA A 139 -9.94 0.97 7.21
N HIS A 140 -10.71 1.60 6.32
CA HIS A 140 -11.77 0.94 5.57
C HIS A 140 -11.22 -0.17 4.66
N SER A 141 -10.15 0.11 3.90
CA SER A 141 -9.63 -0.81 2.88
C SER A 141 -9.00 -2.09 3.45
N ILE A 142 -8.61 -2.07 4.71
CA ILE A 142 -7.97 -3.22 5.38
C ILE A 142 -8.90 -3.98 6.31
N LYS A 143 -10.22 -3.83 6.20
CA LYS A 143 -11.21 -4.60 6.96
C LYS A 143 -11.13 -6.10 6.64
N PRO A 144 -11.44 -6.98 7.60
CA PRO A 144 -11.33 -8.43 7.41
C PRO A 144 -12.08 -8.97 6.20
N GLU A 145 -13.25 -8.40 5.88
CA GLU A 145 -14.11 -8.83 4.76
C GLU A 145 -13.46 -8.65 3.38
N PHE A 146 -12.41 -7.85 3.28
CA PHE A 146 -11.67 -7.62 2.02
C PHE A 146 -10.37 -8.41 1.94
N ARG A 147 -9.99 -9.13 3.02
CA ARG A 147 -8.67 -9.76 3.15
C ARG A 147 -8.67 -11.21 2.68
N TYR A 148 -7.51 -11.60 2.20
CA TYR A 148 -7.11 -12.97 1.95
C TYR A 148 -5.70 -13.18 2.50
N SER A 149 -5.47 -14.27 3.27
CA SER A 149 -4.18 -14.62 3.84
C SER A 149 -3.62 -15.84 3.10
N HIS A 150 -2.46 -15.67 2.47
CA HIS A 150 -1.78 -16.75 1.79
C HIS A 150 -0.75 -17.40 2.73
N HIS A 151 -0.99 -18.68 3.02
CA HIS A 151 -0.07 -19.53 3.77
C HIS A 151 0.84 -20.27 2.78
N TRP A 152 2.09 -19.84 2.70
CA TRP A 152 3.05 -20.35 1.73
C TRP A 152 3.33 -21.83 1.90
N ARG A 153 3.48 -22.52 0.77
CA ARG A 153 4.07 -23.87 0.66
C ARG A 153 5.36 -23.78 -0.15
N ASP A 154 6.22 -24.78 0.00
CA ASP A 154 7.41 -24.88 -0.85
C ASP A 154 6.98 -25.00 -2.31
N SER A 155 7.63 -24.27 -3.18
CA SER A 155 7.35 -24.20 -4.62
C SER A 155 6.04 -23.48 -5.02
N ASP A 156 5.34 -22.81 -4.10
CA ASP A 156 4.22 -21.95 -4.48
C ASP A 156 4.68 -20.82 -5.40
N VAL A 157 3.87 -20.53 -6.41
CA VAL A 157 3.96 -19.31 -7.23
C VAL A 157 2.72 -18.48 -6.98
N VAL A 158 2.89 -17.27 -6.47
CA VAL A 158 1.79 -16.33 -6.21
C VAL A 158 1.99 -15.10 -7.05
N MET A 159 0.95 -14.73 -7.81
CA MET A 159 0.92 -13.51 -8.61
C MET A 159 -0.25 -12.64 -8.18
N TRP A 160 -0.02 -11.34 -8.04
CA TRP A 160 -1.09 -10.37 -7.77
C TRP A 160 -0.99 -9.14 -8.64
N ASP A 161 -2.14 -8.51 -8.84
CA ASP A 161 -2.28 -7.28 -9.62
C ASP A 161 -2.16 -6.06 -8.71
N ASN A 162 -1.07 -5.32 -8.84
CA ASN A 162 -0.80 -4.11 -8.05
C ASN A 162 -1.75 -2.94 -8.33
N ARG A 163 -2.57 -3.04 -9.36
CA ARG A 163 -3.54 -2.00 -9.72
C ARG A 163 -4.80 -2.03 -8.86
N CYS A 164 -5.04 -3.15 -8.17
CA CYS A 164 -6.26 -3.37 -7.40
C CYS A 164 -6.07 -4.21 -6.12
N VAL A 165 -4.82 -4.47 -5.71
CA VAL A 165 -4.49 -5.23 -4.51
C VAL A 165 -3.43 -4.49 -3.70
N ASN A 166 -3.67 -4.33 -2.38
CA ASN A 166 -2.61 -4.08 -1.42
C ASN A 166 -2.23 -5.38 -0.72
N HIS A 167 -0.97 -5.48 -0.30
CA HIS A 167 -0.46 -6.64 0.40
C HIS A 167 0.49 -6.23 1.53
N ARG A 168 0.79 -7.18 2.42
CA ARG A 168 1.80 -7.05 3.46
C ARG A 168 2.37 -8.42 3.84
N ALA A 169 3.61 -8.46 4.27
CA ALA A 169 4.16 -9.58 5.03
C ALA A 169 3.70 -9.47 6.49
N THR A 170 3.42 -10.60 7.14
CA THR A 170 2.99 -10.59 8.56
C THR A 170 4.13 -10.82 9.54
N GLY A 171 5.35 -11.06 9.04
CA GLY A 171 6.51 -11.33 9.89
C GLY A 171 6.43 -12.67 10.63
N GLY A 172 7.09 -12.74 11.80
CA GLY A 172 7.06 -13.93 12.67
C GLY A 172 7.74 -15.16 12.10
N TYR A 173 8.79 -14.97 11.30
CA TYR A 173 9.53 -16.07 10.66
C TYR A 173 10.35 -16.87 11.67
N GLU A 174 10.18 -18.20 11.67
CA GLU A 174 11.08 -19.15 12.28
C GLU A 174 11.53 -20.16 11.21
N TYR A 175 12.84 -20.38 11.09
CA TYR A 175 13.46 -21.29 10.12
C TYR A 175 13.88 -22.61 10.74
#